data_16f7d10ee581026849d2b431e3add297
#
_entry.id   16f7d10ee581026849d2b431e3add297
#
_cell.length_a   1.000
_cell.length_b   1.000
_cell.length_c   1.000
_cell.angle_alpha   90.00
_cell.angle_beta   90.00
_cell.angle_gamma   90.00
#
_symmetry.space_group_name_H-M   'P 1'
#
loop_
_entity.id
_entity.type
_entity.pdbx_description
1 polymer ?
#
loop_
_entity_poly.entity_id
_entity_poly.type
_entity_poly.pdbx_seq_one_letter_code
_entity_poly.pdbx_strand_id
1 'polypeptide(L)'
;MVFLTVFTPAYNRASTLPRTYESLCNQECKEFIWLIVDDGSTDETASLVKEWQKKENGFEIQYIYKKNGGMHTAHNVAYENIHTELNVCIDSDDRMAKGAVKKIKTAWLKVRNKNYAGLIGLDADMNTGRIIGKDFPYGLKETTLGGYYASGGEGDKKLVYRTDVINSVPPYPVFEGEKYVGLVYKYTLIDQKYKLFVLNDVLCDVEYQMDGSSNTMFRQYLKNPKGFAFLRKVAMTYPISRKRLIRDCIHYCSSSFIAKNKKYIKESPRKLLTIICTPIGAFLTIYIKWKMRTKGGKVSG
;
A
#
# COMPACT_ATOMS: atom_id res chain seq x y z
N MET A 1 -11.08 20.81 15.23
CA MET A 1 -11.77 19.50 14.97
C MET A 1 -10.78 18.60 14.26
N VAL A 2 -10.56 17.39 14.75
CA VAL A 2 -9.66 16.41 14.13
C VAL A 2 -10.25 15.98 12.79
N PHE A 3 -9.49 16.09 11.69
CA PHE A 3 -9.96 15.83 10.33
C PHE A 3 -9.22 14.67 9.66
N LEU A 4 -8.06 14.27 10.18
CA LEU A 4 -7.16 13.31 9.59
C LEU A 4 -6.81 12.21 10.58
N THR A 5 -6.80 10.95 10.14
CA THR A 5 -6.09 9.88 10.82
C THR A 5 -4.84 9.52 10.01
N VAL A 6 -3.69 9.68 10.62
CA VAL A 6 -2.44 9.07 10.16
C VAL A 6 -2.42 7.66 10.74
N PHE A 7 -2.37 6.61 9.92
CA PHE A 7 -2.28 5.25 10.45
C PHE A 7 -1.00 4.57 10.00
N THR A 8 -0.48 3.71 10.87
CA THR A 8 0.80 3.02 10.68
C THR A 8 0.64 1.54 11.00
N PRO A 9 0.68 0.66 9.98
CA PRO A 9 0.85 -0.77 10.22
C PRO A 9 2.26 -1.05 10.74
N ALA A 10 2.39 -1.80 11.82
CA ALA A 10 3.67 -2.13 12.42
C ALA A 10 3.78 -3.64 12.68
N TYR A 11 4.96 -4.20 12.44
CA TYR A 11 5.33 -5.56 12.83
C TYR A 11 6.83 -5.64 13.11
N ASN A 12 7.21 -5.75 14.38
CA ASN A 12 8.60 -5.72 14.84
C ASN A 12 9.34 -4.47 14.34
N ARG A 13 8.88 -3.29 14.77
CA ARG A 13 9.35 -1.97 14.31
C ARG A 13 9.86 -1.07 15.44
N ALA A 14 10.28 -1.65 16.57
CA ALA A 14 10.83 -0.89 17.69
C ALA A 14 12.01 0.02 17.29
N SER A 15 12.83 -0.40 16.32
CA SER A 15 14.00 0.36 15.85
C SER A 15 13.65 1.50 14.88
N THR A 16 12.55 1.42 14.12
CA THR A 16 12.22 2.40 13.07
C THR A 16 11.05 3.30 13.43
N LEU A 17 10.09 2.80 14.18
CA LEU A 17 8.88 3.55 14.57
C LEU A 17 9.15 4.85 15.34
N PRO A 18 10.24 5.00 16.14
CA PRO A 18 10.58 6.27 16.79
C PRO A 18 10.71 7.44 15.84
N ARG A 19 11.27 7.25 14.65
CA ARG A 19 11.40 8.33 13.66
C ARG A 19 10.07 8.76 13.05
N THR A 20 9.11 7.80 12.90
CA THR A 20 7.74 8.12 12.49
C THR A 20 7.08 8.97 13.58
N TYR A 21 7.20 8.57 14.86
CA TYR A 21 6.70 9.32 16.01
C TYR A 21 7.24 10.75 16.05
N GLU A 22 8.57 10.93 15.96
CA GLU A 22 9.21 12.24 15.97
C GLU A 22 8.70 13.14 14.83
N SER A 23 8.51 12.57 13.64
CA SER A 23 8.00 13.30 12.48
C SER A 23 6.57 13.82 12.69
N LEU A 24 5.74 13.09 13.43
CA LEU A 24 4.39 13.50 13.82
C LEU A 24 4.42 14.54 14.96
N CYS A 25 5.31 14.38 15.92
CA CYS A 25 5.54 15.38 16.96
C CYS A 25 6.00 16.72 16.37
N ASN A 26 6.69 16.72 15.24
CA ASN A 26 7.19 17.92 14.57
C ASN A 26 6.20 18.56 13.59
N GLN A 27 4.96 18.01 13.43
CA GLN A 27 3.93 18.66 12.63
C GLN A 27 3.42 19.94 13.33
N GLU A 28 3.31 21.04 12.58
CA GLU A 28 2.76 22.31 13.07
C GLU A 28 1.24 22.22 13.35
N CYS A 29 0.52 21.48 12.52
CA CYS A 29 -0.91 21.22 12.66
C CYS A 29 -1.13 19.90 13.40
N LYS A 30 -1.76 19.94 14.57
CA LYS A 30 -2.03 18.79 15.43
C LYS A 30 -3.46 18.23 15.31
N GLU A 31 -4.21 18.65 14.30
CA GLU A 31 -5.59 18.22 14.11
C GLU A 31 -5.68 16.83 13.47
N PHE A 32 -4.93 15.88 13.98
CA PHE A 32 -4.91 14.47 13.53
C PHE A 32 -4.87 13.51 14.72
N ILE A 33 -5.23 12.25 14.45
CA ILE A 33 -5.02 11.09 15.33
C ILE A 33 -3.92 10.24 14.69
N TRP A 34 -3.03 9.66 15.48
CA TRP A 34 -2.11 8.62 15.03
C TRP A 34 -2.60 7.25 15.49
N LEU A 35 -3.03 6.43 14.54
CA LEU A 35 -3.48 5.06 14.77
C LEU A 35 -2.39 4.07 14.39
N ILE A 36 -1.84 3.34 15.37
CA ILE A 36 -0.88 2.27 15.16
C ILE A 36 -1.62 0.94 15.21
N VAL A 37 -1.53 0.16 14.12
CA VAL A 37 -2.04 -1.21 14.07
C VAL A 37 -0.86 -2.17 14.11
N ASP A 38 -0.65 -2.78 15.27
CA ASP A 38 0.41 -3.76 15.50
C ASP A 38 -0.03 -5.14 15.03
N ASP A 39 0.59 -5.62 13.97
CA ASP A 39 0.32 -6.92 13.33
C ASP A 39 1.05 -8.06 14.04
N GLY A 40 1.03 -8.09 15.39
CA GLY A 40 1.54 -9.17 16.20
C GLY A 40 3.03 -9.10 16.49
N SER A 41 3.56 -7.91 16.81
CA SER A 41 4.95 -7.71 17.20
C SER A 41 5.32 -8.50 18.45
N THR A 42 6.59 -8.91 18.51
CA THR A 42 7.21 -9.63 19.64
C THR A 42 8.42 -8.88 20.21
N ASP A 43 8.77 -7.74 19.60
CA ASP A 43 9.80 -6.82 20.07
C ASP A 43 9.19 -5.71 20.97
N GLU A 44 9.97 -4.68 21.26
CA GLU A 44 9.58 -3.56 22.12
C GLU A 44 8.58 -2.56 21.48
N THR A 45 8.00 -2.88 20.31
CA THR A 45 7.06 -2.00 19.60
C THR A 45 5.90 -1.56 20.51
N ALA A 46 5.26 -2.51 21.19
CA ALA A 46 4.12 -2.23 22.07
C ALA A 46 4.47 -1.36 23.29
N SER A 47 5.63 -1.59 23.91
CA SER A 47 6.09 -0.83 25.08
C SER A 47 6.41 0.62 24.70
N LEU A 48 7.07 0.83 23.56
CA LEU A 48 7.34 2.17 23.05
C LEU A 48 6.07 2.98 22.81
N VAL A 49 5.06 2.39 22.18
CA VAL A 49 3.80 3.09 21.92
C VAL A 49 3.09 3.44 23.23
N LYS A 50 3.06 2.53 24.22
CA LYS A 50 2.49 2.80 25.54
C LYS A 50 3.19 3.94 26.29
N GLU A 51 4.50 4.11 26.11
CA GLU A 51 5.25 5.23 26.66
C GLU A 51 4.85 6.53 25.97
N TRP A 52 4.70 6.54 24.65
CA TRP A 52 4.29 7.76 23.94
C TRP A 52 2.86 8.19 24.25
N GLN A 53 1.96 7.23 24.48
CA GLN A 53 0.58 7.54 24.89
C GLN A 53 0.49 8.29 26.23
N LYS A 54 1.51 8.21 27.09
CA LYS A 54 1.57 8.92 28.38
C LYS A 54 2.09 10.34 28.26
N LYS A 55 2.63 10.73 27.11
CA LYS A 55 3.22 12.05 26.87
C LYS A 55 2.18 13.04 26.34
N GLU A 56 2.40 14.32 26.58
CA GLU A 56 1.63 15.40 25.95
C GLU A 56 2.12 15.62 24.50
N ASN A 57 1.52 14.93 23.55
CA ASN A 57 1.92 14.94 22.14
C ASN A 57 1.25 16.07 21.34
N GLY A 58 0.19 16.68 21.88
CA GLY A 58 -0.68 17.61 21.16
C GLY A 58 -1.62 16.92 20.15
N PHE A 59 -1.57 15.59 20.04
CA PHE A 59 -2.47 14.74 19.26
C PHE A 59 -2.69 13.40 19.97
N GLU A 60 -3.78 12.74 19.67
CA GLU A 60 -4.12 11.44 20.22
C GLU A 60 -3.34 10.32 19.54
N ILE A 61 -2.83 9.34 20.33
CA ILE A 61 -2.21 8.10 19.85
C ILE A 61 -3.11 6.93 20.20
N GLN A 62 -3.62 6.25 19.20
CA GLN A 62 -4.40 5.03 19.32
C GLN A 62 -3.54 3.82 18.97
N TYR A 63 -3.72 2.71 19.70
CA TYR A 63 -2.97 1.47 19.48
C TYR A 63 -3.90 0.28 19.47
N ILE A 64 -3.80 -0.52 18.42
CA ILE A 64 -4.58 -1.76 18.25
C ILE A 64 -3.60 -2.89 17.97
N TYR A 65 -3.59 -3.89 18.86
CA TYR A 65 -2.85 -5.14 18.63
C TYR A 65 -3.74 -6.15 17.92
N LYS A 66 -3.18 -6.89 16.97
CA LYS A 66 -3.84 -8.04 16.33
C LYS A 66 -2.85 -9.19 16.08
N LYS A 67 -3.36 -10.40 15.94
CA LYS A 67 -2.55 -11.54 15.51
C LYS A 67 -1.97 -11.29 14.11
N ASN A 68 -0.69 -11.64 13.91
CA ASN A 68 0.00 -11.42 12.65
C ASN A 68 -0.71 -12.08 11.45
N GLY A 69 -1.17 -11.26 10.52
CA GLY A 69 -1.89 -11.65 9.30
C GLY A 69 -1.35 -10.98 8.04
N GLY A 70 -0.35 -10.10 8.17
CA GLY A 70 0.25 -9.32 7.09
C GLY A 70 -0.38 -7.93 6.92
N MET A 71 0.37 -7.05 6.27
CA MET A 71 0.07 -5.62 6.13
C MET A 71 -1.37 -5.32 5.70
N HIS A 72 -1.90 -6.06 4.71
CA HIS A 72 -3.26 -5.86 4.22
C HIS A 72 -4.34 -6.10 5.29
N THR A 73 -4.09 -7.01 6.25
CA THR A 73 -5.02 -7.25 7.37
C THR A 73 -4.92 -6.15 8.42
N ALA A 74 -3.73 -5.56 8.61
CA ALA A 74 -3.57 -4.37 9.46
C ALA A 74 -4.27 -3.15 8.84
N HIS A 75 -4.24 -3.00 7.52
CA HIS A 75 -5.04 -1.98 6.82
C HIS A 75 -6.55 -2.18 6.99
N ASN A 76 -7.06 -3.44 6.96
CA ASN A 76 -8.47 -3.69 7.23
C ASN A 76 -8.85 -3.19 8.63
N VAL A 77 -8.08 -3.57 9.65
CA VAL A 77 -8.30 -3.12 11.03
C VAL A 77 -8.20 -1.60 11.16
N ALA A 78 -7.24 -0.96 10.47
CA ALA A 78 -7.14 0.49 10.46
C ALA A 78 -8.42 1.13 9.89
N TYR A 79 -8.87 0.71 8.71
CA TYR A 79 -10.06 1.28 8.07
C TYR A 79 -11.35 1.06 8.85
N GLU A 80 -11.47 -0.04 9.60
CA GLU A 80 -12.60 -0.31 10.51
C GLU A 80 -12.63 0.65 11.72
N ASN A 81 -11.48 1.19 12.12
CA ASN A 81 -11.33 2.02 13.31
C ASN A 81 -11.07 3.51 13.02
N ILE A 82 -10.97 3.91 11.76
CA ILE A 82 -10.81 5.31 11.36
C ILE A 82 -12.18 5.96 11.21
N HIS A 83 -12.41 7.05 11.95
CA HIS A 83 -13.67 7.82 11.95
C HIS A 83 -13.50 9.28 11.51
N THR A 84 -12.28 9.73 11.22
CA THR A 84 -11.99 11.06 10.69
C THR A 84 -12.36 11.17 9.21
N GLU A 85 -12.50 12.40 8.72
CA GLU A 85 -12.88 12.66 7.30
C GLU A 85 -11.87 12.08 6.31
N LEU A 86 -10.57 12.22 6.62
CA LEU A 86 -9.46 11.73 5.81
C LEU A 86 -8.60 10.72 6.56
N ASN A 87 -7.92 9.89 5.80
CA ASN A 87 -6.88 9.00 6.30
C ASN A 87 -5.67 8.96 5.38
N VAL A 88 -4.50 8.71 5.94
CA VAL A 88 -3.23 8.51 5.22
C VAL A 88 -2.40 7.44 5.93
N CYS A 89 -1.83 6.52 5.15
CA CYS A 89 -0.88 5.56 5.66
C CYS A 89 0.54 6.15 5.62
N ILE A 90 1.23 6.09 6.76
CA ILE A 90 2.67 6.30 6.88
C ILE A 90 3.26 5.00 7.39
N ASP A 91 4.13 4.38 6.62
CA ASP A 91 4.74 3.12 7.00
C ASP A 91 5.65 3.30 8.23
N SER A 92 5.85 2.24 8.99
CA SER A 92 6.56 2.26 10.28
C SER A 92 8.07 2.51 10.17
N ASP A 93 8.58 2.66 8.96
CA ASP A 93 9.94 3.02 8.60
C ASP A 93 10.04 4.32 7.80
N ASP A 94 8.93 5.04 7.66
CA ASP A 94 8.83 6.32 6.97
C ASP A 94 8.62 7.50 7.93
N ARG A 95 8.70 8.73 7.42
CA ARG A 95 8.40 9.98 8.13
C ARG A 95 7.28 10.75 7.44
N MET A 96 6.38 11.31 8.22
CA MET A 96 5.49 12.35 7.71
C MET A 96 6.32 13.59 7.38
N ALA A 97 6.29 14.07 6.14
CA ALA A 97 7.10 15.22 5.72
C ALA A 97 6.71 16.49 6.51
N LYS A 98 7.68 17.40 6.70
CA LYS A 98 7.46 18.65 7.45
C LYS A 98 6.27 19.44 6.89
N GLY A 99 5.32 19.77 7.76
CA GLY A 99 4.12 20.55 7.43
C GLY A 99 3.09 19.81 6.58
N ALA A 100 3.24 18.49 6.37
CA ALA A 100 2.37 17.70 5.50
C ALA A 100 0.91 17.72 5.96
N VAL A 101 0.64 17.65 7.28
CA VAL A 101 -0.73 17.73 7.82
C VAL A 101 -1.40 19.06 7.45
N LYS A 102 -0.68 20.18 7.56
CA LYS A 102 -1.16 21.53 7.18
C LYS A 102 -1.42 21.62 5.67
N LYS A 103 -0.52 21.08 4.85
CA LYS A 103 -0.66 21.02 3.39
C LYS A 103 -1.90 20.21 2.98
N ILE A 104 -2.08 19.02 3.55
CA ILE A 104 -3.27 18.18 3.34
C ILE A 104 -4.54 18.95 3.71
N LYS A 105 -4.59 19.54 4.89
CA LYS A 105 -5.75 20.33 5.37
C LYS A 105 -6.09 21.47 4.40
N THR A 106 -5.08 22.27 4.05
CA THR A 106 -5.26 23.42 3.17
C THR A 106 -5.74 23.03 1.77
N ALA A 107 -5.16 21.97 1.20
CA ALA A 107 -5.58 21.47 -0.11
C ALA A 107 -6.99 20.88 -0.06
N TRP A 108 -7.29 20.09 0.98
CA TRP A 108 -8.60 19.46 1.12
C TRP A 108 -9.73 20.48 1.28
N LEU A 109 -9.56 21.50 2.11
CA LEU A 109 -10.57 22.56 2.29
C LEU A 109 -10.96 23.26 0.98
N LYS A 110 -10.06 23.35 -0.01
CA LYS A 110 -10.34 23.93 -1.34
C LYS A 110 -11.20 23.02 -2.21
N VAL A 111 -11.20 21.71 -1.97
CA VAL A 111 -11.81 20.72 -2.87
C VAL A 111 -12.80 19.76 -2.21
N ARG A 112 -13.01 19.82 -0.89
CA ARG A 112 -13.86 18.89 -0.13
C ARG A 112 -15.31 18.80 -0.64
N ASN A 113 -15.80 19.86 -1.26
CA ASN A 113 -17.14 19.91 -1.86
C ASN A 113 -17.20 19.32 -3.28
N LYS A 114 -16.07 18.86 -3.82
CA LYS A 114 -15.97 18.19 -5.10
C LYS A 114 -15.92 16.67 -4.90
N ASN A 115 -16.30 15.93 -5.92
CA ASN A 115 -16.39 14.46 -5.83
C ASN A 115 -15.02 13.77 -6.01
N TYR A 116 -14.00 14.16 -5.22
CA TYR A 116 -12.72 13.47 -5.18
C TYR A 116 -12.71 12.35 -4.13
N ALA A 117 -11.96 11.28 -4.42
CA ALA A 117 -11.67 10.24 -3.42
C ALA A 117 -10.73 10.73 -2.31
N GLY A 118 -10.03 11.83 -2.53
CA GLY A 118 -9.03 12.39 -1.64
C GLY A 118 -7.95 13.11 -2.42
N LEU A 119 -6.71 13.04 -1.94
CA LEU A 119 -5.54 13.70 -2.51
C LEU A 119 -4.47 12.68 -2.89
N ILE A 120 -3.63 13.04 -3.88
CA ILE A 120 -2.41 12.31 -4.21
C ILE A 120 -1.23 13.27 -4.14
N GLY A 121 -0.23 12.95 -3.30
CA GLY A 121 0.98 13.75 -3.08
C GLY A 121 2.25 13.01 -3.46
N LEU A 122 3.37 13.66 -3.26
CA LEU A 122 4.70 13.15 -3.56
C LEU A 122 5.33 12.46 -2.35
N ASP A 123 6.16 11.46 -2.64
CA ASP A 123 7.11 10.88 -1.70
C ASP A 123 8.54 11.33 -2.07
N ALA A 124 9.38 11.59 -1.06
CA ALA A 124 10.78 11.93 -1.24
C ALA A 124 11.67 10.90 -0.55
N ASP A 125 12.87 10.71 -1.04
CA ASP A 125 13.90 9.90 -0.39
C ASP A 125 14.39 10.61 0.88
N MET A 126 14.33 9.91 2.01
CA MET A 126 14.60 10.45 3.34
C MET A 126 16.03 10.98 3.49
N ASN A 127 16.99 10.39 2.78
CA ASN A 127 18.42 10.71 2.91
C ASN A 127 18.84 11.85 1.98
N THR A 128 18.25 11.93 0.79
CA THR A 128 18.64 12.88 -0.25
C THR A 128 17.67 14.04 -0.43
N GLY A 129 16.44 13.92 0.08
CA GLY A 129 15.34 14.86 -0.13
C GLY A 129 14.81 14.90 -1.56
N ARG A 130 15.31 14.03 -2.44
CA ARG A 130 14.88 13.98 -3.85
C ARG A 130 13.53 13.27 -3.97
N ILE A 131 12.68 13.78 -4.86
CA ILE A 131 11.39 13.16 -5.15
C ILE A 131 11.61 11.76 -5.72
N ILE A 132 10.84 10.79 -5.21
CA ILE A 132 10.86 9.40 -5.68
C ILE A 132 10.10 9.33 -7.01
N GLY A 133 10.84 8.97 -8.07
CA GLY A 133 10.35 8.93 -9.43
C GLY A 133 10.23 10.33 -10.07
N LYS A 134 9.01 10.74 -10.43
CA LYS A 134 8.74 12.01 -11.12
C LYS A 134 7.75 12.88 -10.37
N ASP A 135 7.89 14.17 -10.50
CA ASP A 135 6.86 15.16 -10.16
C ASP A 135 5.58 14.90 -10.95
N PHE A 136 4.48 15.47 -10.48
CA PHE A 136 3.29 15.53 -11.30
C PHE A 136 3.49 16.49 -12.48
N PRO A 137 2.98 16.16 -13.67
CA PRO A 137 3.04 17.07 -14.82
C PRO A 137 2.48 18.44 -14.47
N TYR A 138 3.12 19.48 -14.99
CA TYR A 138 2.64 20.86 -14.81
C TYR A 138 1.18 21.01 -15.23
N GLY A 139 0.37 21.62 -14.39
CA GLY A 139 -1.05 21.85 -14.65
C GLY A 139 -1.97 20.64 -14.42
N LEU A 140 -1.44 19.48 -14.06
CA LEU A 140 -2.26 18.31 -13.69
C LEU A 140 -2.98 18.57 -12.37
N LYS A 141 -4.31 18.77 -12.42
CA LYS A 141 -5.13 19.07 -11.23
C LYS A 141 -5.72 17.83 -10.57
N GLU A 142 -5.95 16.78 -11.36
CA GLU A 142 -6.61 15.56 -10.92
C GLU A 142 -6.16 14.35 -11.72
N THR A 143 -6.10 13.19 -11.09
CA THR A 143 -5.79 11.91 -11.75
C THR A 143 -6.37 10.76 -10.94
N THR A 144 -6.38 9.55 -11.50
CA THR A 144 -6.47 8.31 -10.71
C THR A 144 -5.07 7.79 -10.48
N LEU A 145 -4.85 6.91 -9.49
CA LEU A 145 -3.54 6.29 -9.28
C LEU A 145 -3.11 5.50 -10.52
N GLY A 146 -4.01 4.67 -11.06
CA GLY A 146 -3.76 3.92 -12.28
C GLY A 146 -3.55 4.81 -13.51
N GLY A 147 -4.28 5.91 -13.62
CA GLY A 147 -4.14 6.91 -14.69
C GLY A 147 -2.79 7.60 -14.67
N TYR A 148 -2.29 7.99 -13.50
CA TYR A 148 -0.95 8.55 -13.35
C TYR A 148 0.13 7.61 -13.91
N TYR A 149 0.11 6.34 -13.51
CA TYR A 149 1.08 5.37 -14.02
C TYR A 149 0.87 4.98 -15.49
N ALA A 150 -0.37 5.01 -15.98
CA ALA A 150 -0.66 4.78 -17.40
C ALA A 150 -0.11 5.88 -18.30
N SER A 151 -0.05 7.11 -17.79
CA SER A 151 0.49 8.29 -18.49
C SER A 151 2.01 8.42 -18.40
N GLY A 152 2.72 7.40 -17.88
CA GLY A 152 4.18 7.41 -17.73
C GLY A 152 4.68 8.03 -16.43
N GLY A 153 3.81 8.13 -15.42
CA GLY A 153 4.19 8.49 -14.06
C GLY A 153 5.08 7.41 -13.43
N GLU A 154 5.99 7.82 -12.54
CA GLU A 154 6.98 6.97 -11.90
C GLU A 154 7.10 7.26 -10.40
N GLY A 155 7.60 6.27 -9.67
CA GLY A 155 7.87 6.34 -8.23
C GLY A 155 6.61 6.26 -7.37
N ASP A 156 6.81 5.98 -6.09
CA ASP A 156 5.71 5.90 -5.14
C ASP A 156 5.08 7.27 -4.90
N LYS A 157 3.81 7.27 -4.56
CA LYS A 157 3.01 8.48 -4.33
C LYS A 157 2.20 8.32 -3.04
N LYS A 158 2.14 9.37 -2.23
CA LYS A 158 1.37 9.35 -0.99
C LYS A 158 -0.11 9.60 -1.28
N LEU A 159 -0.92 8.65 -0.83
CA LEU A 159 -2.37 8.65 -1.02
C LEU A 159 -3.05 9.06 0.29
N VAL A 160 -3.88 10.10 0.21
CA VAL A 160 -4.75 10.54 1.30
C VAL A 160 -6.18 10.30 0.83
N TYR A 161 -6.90 9.38 1.48
CA TYR A 161 -8.25 9.02 1.07
C TYR A 161 -9.30 9.59 2.02
N ARG A 162 -10.46 9.89 1.45
CA ARG A 162 -11.70 10.02 2.24
C ARG A 162 -12.01 8.66 2.88
N THR A 163 -12.37 8.70 4.14
CA THR A 163 -12.66 7.48 4.90
C THR A 163 -13.93 6.78 4.41
N ASP A 164 -14.96 7.52 4.04
CA ASP A 164 -16.17 6.95 3.45
C ASP A 164 -15.91 6.30 2.09
N VAL A 165 -15.00 6.85 1.28
CA VAL A 165 -14.65 6.28 -0.03
C VAL A 165 -13.83 5.00 0.11
N ILE A 166 -12.78 4.97 0.96
CA ILE A 166 -11.95 3.77 1.14
C ILE A 166 -12.78 2.63 1.77
N ASN A 167 -13.79 2.95 2.58
CA ASN A 167 -14.69 1.98 3.20
C ASN A 167 -15.85 1.56 2.28
N SER A 168 -16.11 2.29 1.19
CA SER A 168 -17.14 1.92 0.20
C SER A 168 -16.76 0.72 -0.67
N VAL A 169 -15.48 0.32 -0.66
CA VAL A 169 -14.97 -0.85 -1.39
C VAL A 169 -14.68 -2.00 -0.43
N PRO A 170 -14.84 -3.26 -0.87
CA PRO A 170 -14.68 -4.41 0.00
C PRO A 170 -13.31 -4.46 0.69
N PRO A 171 -13.20 -5.04 1.90
CA PRO A 171 -11.94 -5.21 2.59
C PRO A 171 -10.97 -6.08 1.79
N TYR A 172 -9.70 -6.03 2.13
CA TYR A 172 -8.71 -6.94 1.57
C TYR A 172 -9.06 -8.38 1.98
N PRO A 173 -9.11 -9.33 1.01
CA PRO A 173 -9.38 -10.72 1.33
C PRO A 173 -8.22 -11.34 2.11
N VAL A 174 -8.56 -12.30 2.97
CA VAL A 174 -7.59 -13.08 3.73
C VAL A 174 -7.57 -14.50 3.20
N PHE A 175 -6.38 -15.00 2.89
CA PHE A 175 -6.18 -16.37 2.41
C PHE A 175 -5.43 -17.17 3.49
N GLU A 176 -5.98 -18.31 3.89
CA GLU A 176 -5.36 -19.18 4.88
C GLU A 176 -3.93 -19.55 4.48
N GLY A 177 -2.99 -19.38 5.40
CA GLY A 177 -1.57 -19.62 5.21
C GLY A 177 -0.81 -18.55 4.44
N GLU A 178 -1.48 -17.47 3.97
CA GLU A 178 -0.85 -16.37 3.23
C GLU A 178 -0.94 -15.05 4.01
N LYS A 179 0.11 -14.24 3.91
CA LYS A 179 0.22 -12.95 4.61
C LYS A 179 0.41 -11.76 3.67
N TYR A 180 0.01 -11.90 2.40
CA TYR A 180 0.18 -10.84 1.41
C TYR A 180 -0.99 -10.77 0.43
N VAL A 181 -1.63 -9.61 0.39
CA VAL A 181 -2.47 -9.13 -0.72
C VAL A 181 -2.02 -7.70 -1.02
N GLY A 182 -1.77 -7.39 -2.29
CA GLY A 182 -1.29 -6.05 -2.68
C GLY A 182 -2.33 -4.96 -2.41
N LEU A 183 -1.89 -3.87 -1.78
CA LEU A 183 -2.75 -2.75 -1.37
C LEU A 183 -3.42 -2.05 -2.56
N VAL A 184 -2.85 -2.16 -3.75
CA VAL A 184 -3.40 -1.59 -4.99
C VAL A 184 -4.81 -2.12 -5.33
N TYR A 185 -5.26 -3.22 -4.70
CA TYR A 185 -6.62 -3.76 -4.88
C TYR A 185 -7.70 -2.70 -4.63
N LYS A 186 -7.73 -2.11 -3.44
CA LYS A 186 -8.74 -1.08 -3.11
C LYS A 186 -8.60 0.15 -4.01
N TYR A 187 -7.38 0.58 -4.27
CA TYR A 187 -7.10 1.74 -5.12
C TYR A 187 -7.60 1.53 -6.55
N THR A 188 -7.42 0.32 -7.11
CA THR A 188 -7.95 -0.03 -8.43
C THR A 188 -9.48 0.06 -8.48
N LEU A 189 -10.19 -0.35 -7.43
CA LEU A 189 -11.65 -0.26 -7.39
C LEU A 189 -12.13 1.18 -7.24
N ILE A 190 -11.46 1.99 -6.43
CA ILE A 190 -11.77 3.42 -6.23
C ILE A 190 -11.55 4.20 -7.53
N ASP A 191 -10.46 3.91 -8.24
CA ASP A 191 -10.11 4.54 -9.53
C ASP A 191 -11.20 4.39 -10.61
N GLN A 192 -12.11 3.39 -10.46
CA GLN A 192 -13.23 3.22 -11.39
C GLN A 192 -14.34 4.28 -11.22
N LYS A 193 -14.39 4.95 -10.07
CA LYS A 193 -15.49 5.85 -9.73
C LYS A 193 -15.04 7.26 -9.40
N TYR A 194 -13.81 7.41 -8.91
CA TYR A 194 -13.32 8.67 -8.34
C TYR A 194 -11.94 9.00 -8.88
N LYS A 195 -11.65 10.30 -8.88
CA LYS A 195 -10.29 10.83 -9.05
C LYS A 195 -9.74 11.31 -7.72
N LEU A 196 -8.43 11.50 -7.67
CA LEU A 196 -7.69 12.15 -6.60
C LEU A 196 -7.30 13.56 -7.05
N PHE A 197 -7.40 14.53 -6.16
CA PHE A 197 -6.85 15.86 -6.40
C PHE A 197 -5.33 15.83 -6.25
N VAL A 198 -4.61 16.41 -7.21
CA VAL A 198 -3.14 16.41 -7.21
C VAL A 198 -2.64 17.52 -6.29
N LEU A 199 -1.84 17.11 -5.31
CA LEU A 199 -1.08 17.99 -4.43
C LEU A 199 0.41 17.81 -4.73
N ASN A 200 0.99 18.72 -5.52
CA ASN A 200 2.39 18.65 -5.94
C ASN A 200 3.34 19.07 -4.80
N ASP A 201 3.17 18.45 -3.65
CA ASP A 201 3.93 18.65 -2.42
C ASP A 201 4.39 17.31 -1.87
N VAL A 202 5.57 17.27 -1.25
CA VAL A 202 6.05 16.11 -0.52
C VAL A 202 5.23 15.95 0.76
N LEU A 203 4.66 14.75 0.94
CA LEU A 203 3.85 14.39 2.09
C LEU A 203 4.53 13.33 2.97
N CYS A 204 5.46 12.56 2.41
CA CYS A 204 6.18 11.51 3.11
C CYS A 204 7.65 11.45 2.68
N ASP A 205 8.54 11.29 3.67
CA ASP A 205 9.94 10.96 3.45
C ASP A 205 10.11 9.45 3.67
N VAL A 206 10.54 8.74 2.63
CA VAL A 206 10.60 7.28 2.54
C VAL A 206 12.05 6.80 2.60
N GLU A 207 12.29 5.71 3.34
CA GLU A 207 13.56 4.99 3.30
C GLU A 207 13.37 3.60 2.72
N TYR A 208 14.03 3.30 1.58
CA TYR A 208 14.00 1.97 1.00
C TYR A 208 14.85 0.99 1.80
N GLN A 209 14.20 0.05 2.49
CA GLN A 209 14.87 -1.01 3.24
C GLN A 209 15.42 -2.10 2.30
N MET A 210 16.64 -2.59 2.58
CA MET A 210 17.28 -3.66 1.77
C MET A 210 16.52 -4.98 1.81
N ASP A 211 15.83 -5.28 2.91
CA ASP A 211 14.99 -6.48 3.13
C ASP A 211 13.50 -6.25 2.84
N GLY A 212 13.14 -5.10 2.30
CA GLY A 212 11.78 -4.70 1.97
C GLY A 212 11.08 -5.68 1.01
N SER A 213 9.75 -5.63 0.99
CA SER A 213 8.89 -6.51 0.18
C SER A 213 9.24 -6.48 -1.31
N SER A 214 9.69 -5.33 -1.83
CA SER A 214 10.10 -5.16 -3.24
C SER A 214 11.31 -6.02 -3.60
N ASN A 215 12.27 -6.17 -2.69
CA ASN A 215 13.50 -6.94 -2.92
C ASN A 215 13.30 -8.46 -2.78
N THR A 216 12.19 -8.88 -2.16
CA THR A 216 11.86 -10.30 -1.89
C THR A 216 10.73 -10.85 -2.77
N MET A 217 10.39 -10.18 -3.86
CA MET A 217 9.20 -10.45 -4.68
C MET A 217 9.06 -11.91 -5.13
N PHE A 218 10.15 -12.58 -5.57
CA PHE A 218 10.07 -14.00 -5.99
C PHE A 218 9.69 -14.93 -4.83
N ARG A 219 10.18 -14.65 -3.62
CA ARG A 219 9.79 -15.37 -2.40
C ARG A 219 8.32 -15.13 -2.09
N GLN A 220 7.84 -13.90 -2.28
CA GLN A 220 6.44 -13.53 -2.06
C GLN A 220 5.51 -14.29 -3.02
N TYR A 221 5.85 -14.43 -4.31
CA TYR A 221 5.06 -15.22 -5.28
C TYR A 221 4.87 -16.67 -4.85
N LEU A 222 5.92 -17.29 -4.25
CA LEU A 222 5.82 -18.67 -3.78
C LEU A 222 5.05 -18.81 -2.47
N LYS A 223 5.16 -17.83 -1.57
CA LYS A 223 4.52 -17.86 -0.25
C LYS A 223 3.05 -17.44 -0.27
N ASN A 224 2.65 -16.58 -1.22
CA ASN A 224 1.33 -15.96 -1.25
C ASN A 224 0.63 -16.08 -2.62
N PRO A 225 0.61 -17.27 -3.24
CA PRO A 225 0.14 -17.42 -4.62
C PRO A 225 -1.35 -17.10 -4.82
N LYS A 226 -2.21 -17.34 -3.81
CA LYS A 226 -3.65 -17.03 -3.88
C LYS A 226 -3.87 -15.52 -3.86
N GLY A 227 -3.15 -14.79 -2.98
CA GLY A 227 -3.20 -13.33 -2.92
C GLY A 227 -2.76 -12.69 -4.24
N PHE A 228 -1.67 -13.19 -4.85
CA PHE A 228 -1.25 -12.72 -6.17
C PHE A 228 -2.26 -13.09 -7.28
N ALA A 229 -2.79 -14.30 -7.30
CA ALA A 229 -3.80 -14.69 -8.28
C ALA A 229 -5.05 -13.82 -8.17
N PHE A 230 -5.51 -13.52 -6.95
CA PHE A 230 -6.62 -12.60 -6.69
C PHE A 230 -6.34 -11.21 -7.27
N LEU A 231 -5.18 -10.64 -6.94
CA LEU A 231 -4.80 -9.31 -7.42
C LEU A 231 -4.75 -9.24 -8.95
N ARG A 232 -4.22 -10.29 -9.61
CA ARG A 232 -4.20 -10.37 -11.06
C ARG A 232 -5.58 -10.50 -11.68
N LYS A 233 -6.52 -11.21 -11.04
CA LYS A 233 -7.92 -11.23 -11.49
C LYS A 233 -8.52 -9.82 -11.48
N VAL A 234 -8.29 -9.05 -10.44
CA VAL A 234 -8.76 -7.65 -10.36
C VAL A 234 -8.13 -6.80 -11.47
N ALA A 235 -6.81 -6.89 -11.67
CA ALA A 235 -6.11 -6.16 -12.72
C ALA A 235 -6.56 -6.55 -14.15
N MET A 236 -6.95 -7.82 -14.36
CA MET A 236 -7.51 -8.28 -15.64
C MET A 236 -8.95 -7.83 -15.85
N THR A 237 -9.70 -7.56 -14.78
CA THR A 237 -11.06 -7.00 -14.86
C THR A 237 -11.01 -5.51 -15.21
N TYR A 238 -10.06 -4.77 -14.64
CA TYR A 238 -9.85 -3.33 -14.81
C TYR A 238 -8.46 -3.04 -15.42
N PRO A 239 -8.23 -3.40 -16.69
CA PRO A 239 -6.90 -3.29 -17.28
C PRO A 239 -6.54 -1.83 -17.60
N ILE A 240 -5.36 -1.41 -17.18
CA ILE A 240 -4.81 -0.08 -17.47
C ILE A 240 -4.35 0.02 -18.94
N SER A 241 -3.82 -1.07 -19.50
CA SER A 241 -3.40 -1.16 -20.90
C SER A 241 -3.41 -2.61 -21.40
N ARG A 242 -3.45 -2.81 -22.74
CA ARG A 242 -3.38 -4.15 -23.35
C ARG A 242 -2.10 -4.90 -22.97
N LYS A 243 -0.96 -4.21 -22.93
CA LYS A 243 0.34 -4.80 -22.54
C LYS A 243 0.32 -5.30 -21.10
N ARG A 244 -0.24 -4.48 -20.17
CA ARG A 244 -0.39 -4.89 -18.77
C ARG A 244 -1.39 -6.03 -18.60
N LEU A 245 -2.50 -6.03 -19.33
CA LEU A 245 -3.48 -7.11 -19.30
C LEU A 245 -2.85 -8.48 -19.63
N ILE A 246 -2.04 -8.56 -20.70
CA ILE A 246 -1.36 -9.80 -21.10
C ILE A 246 -0.38 -10.22 -19.99
N ARG A 247 0.44 -9.32 -19.48
CA ARG A 247 1.37 -9.58 -18.38
C ARG A 247 0.64 -10.09 -17.13
N ASP A 248 -0.45 -9.45 -16.76
CA ASP A 248 -1.23 -9.82 -15.58
C ASP A 248 -1.89 -11.19 -15.76
N CYS A 249 -2.32 -11.52 -16.98
CA CYS A 249 -2.84 -12.85 -17.32
C CYS A 249 -1.77 -13.94 -17.20
N ILE A 250 -0.56 -13.70 -17.70
CA ILE A 250 0.58 -14.64 -17.54
C ILE A 250 0.89 -14.88 -16.07
N HIS A 251 0.98 -13.80 -15.28
CA HIS A 251 1.21 -13.91 -13.84
C HIS A 251 0.04 -14.58 -13.10
N TYR A 252 -1.20 -14.36 -13.53
CA TYR A 252 -2.37 -15.05 -13.00
C TYR A 252 -2.26 -16.57 -13.20
N CYS A 253 -1.91 -17.02 -14.40
CA CYS A 253 -1.68 -18.44 -14.68
C CYS A 253 -0.57 -19.00 -13.78
N SER A 254 0.59 -18.32 -13.71
CA SER A 254 1.70 -18.73 -12.86
C SER A 254 1.31 -18.84 -11.39
N SER A 255 0.67 -17.82 -10.83
CA SER A 255 0.20 -17.82 -9.43
C SER A 255 -0.82 -18.93 -9.18
N SER A 256 -1.71 -19.18 -10.13
CA SER A 256 -2.70 -20.27 -10.06
C SER A 256 -2.06 -21.66 -10.04
N PHE A 257 -0.98 -21.87 -10.82
CA PHE A 257 -0.22 -23.12 -10.78
C PHE A 257 0.51 -23.32 -9.46
N ILE A 258 1.12 -22.26 -8.90
CA ILE A 258 1.77 -22.32 -7.59
C ILE A 258 0.73 -22.63 -6.51
N ALA A 259 -0.44 -22.02 -6.57
CA ALA A 259 -1.58 -22.26 -5.67
C ALA A 259 -2.27 -23.61 -5.89
N LYS A 260 -1.86 -24.40 -6.92
CA LYS A 260 -2.53 -25.65 -7.34
C LYS A 260 -4.02 -25.49 -7.65
N ASN A 261 -4.44 -24.32 -8.13
CA ASN A 261 -5.82 -24.03 -8.48
C ASN A 261 -6.18 -24.63 -9.84
N LYS A 262 -6.88 -25.77 -9.86
CA LYS A 262 -7.32 -26.45 -11.10
C LYS A 262 -8.47 -25.70 -11.80
N LYS A 263 -9.16 -24.78 -11.12
CA LYS A 263 -10.32 -24.04 -11.66
C LYS A 263 -9.94 -22.67 -12.25
N TYR A 264 -8.66 -22.34 -12.38
CA TYR A 264 -8.16 -21.02 -12.74
C TYR A 264 -8.74 -20.49 -14.07
N ILE A 265 -8.96 -21.33 -15.09
CA ILE A 265 -9.58 -20.91 -16.35
C ILE A 265 -11.05 -20.51 -16.12
N LYS A 266 -11.81 -21.35 -15.37
CA LYS A 266 -13.21 -21.08 -15.05
C LYS A 266 -13.39 -19.79 -14.25
N GLU A 267 -12.47 -19.51 -13.33
CA GLU A 267 -12.46 -18.35 -12.44
C GLU A 267 -11.87 -17.09 -13.07
N SER A 268 -11.27 -17.19 -14.24
CA SER A 268 -10.68 -16.04 -14.93
C SER A 268 -11.74 -15.10 -15.49
N PRO A 269 -11.58 -13.77 -15.34
CA PRO A 269 -12.41 -12.79 -16.01
C PRO A 269 -12.15 -12.72 -17.54
N ARG A 270 -11.06 -13.33 -18.03
CA ARG A 270 -10.63 -13.33 -19.44
C ARG A 270 -10.27 -14.74 -19.90
N LYS A 271 -11.24 -15.65 -19.96
CA LYS A 271 -11.03 -17.10 -20.18
C LYS A 271 -10.17 -17.43 -21.40
N LEU A 272 -10.51 -16.89 -22.58
CA LEU A 272 -9.75 -17.15 -23.83
C LEU A 272 -8.28 -16.67 -23.71
N LEU A 273 -8.07 -15.46 -23.20
CA LEU A 273 -6.72 -14.93 -22.97
C LEU A 273 -5.95 -15.80 -21.99
N THR A 274 -6.61 -16.30 -20.95
CA THR A 274 -6.00 -17.20 -19.96
C THR A 274 -5.54 -18.50 -20.59
N ILE A 275 -6.33 -19.09 -21.48
CA ILE A 275 -5.94 -20.30 -22.21
C ILE A 275 -4.68 -20.01 -23.04
N ILE A 276 -4.65 -18.90 -23.79
CA ILE A 276 -3.50 -18.50 -24.62
C ILE A 276 -2.25 -18.24 -23.75
N CYS A 277 -2.40 -17.61 -22.60
CA CYS A 277 -1.28 -17.30 -21.70
C CYS A 277 -0.82 -18.49 -20.83
N THR A 278 -1.57 -19.60 -20.80
CA THR A 278 -1.27 -20.77 -19.97
C THR A 278 0.15 -21.33 -20.17
N PRO A 279 0.63 -21.59 -21.39
CA PRO A 279 1.99 -22.13 -21.59
C PRO A 279 3.08 -21.20 -21.04
N ILE A 280 2.93 -19.88 -21.28
CA ILE A 280 3.89 -18.87 -20.81
C ILE A 280 3.85 -18.78 -19.27
N GLY A 281 2.66 -18.85 -18.67
CA GLY A 281 2.48 -18.89 -17.21
C GLY A 281 3.11 -20.12 -16.55
N ALA A 282 3.03 -21.29 -17.21
CA ALA A 282 3.72 -22.51 -16.76
C ALA A 282 5.24 -22.33 -16.79
N PHE A 283 5.78 -21.80 -17.88
CA PHE A 283 7.21 -21.49 -17.99
C PHE A 283 7.67 -20.49 -16.90
N LEU A 284 6.90 -19.43 -16.68
CA LEU A 284 7.18 -18.46 -15.61
C LEU A 284 7.21 -19.13 -14.23
N THR A 285 6.33 -20.09 -13.99
CA THR A 285 6.31 -20.85 -12.72
C THR A 285 7.60 -21.64 -12.52
N ILE A 286 8.08 -22.32 -13.59
CA ILE A 286 9.34 -23.07 -13.57
C ILE A 286 10.51 -22.10 -13.29
N TYR A 287 10.56 -20.99 -13.99
CA TYR A 287 11.58 -19.96 -13.81
C TYR A 287 11.63 -19.41 -12.39
N ILE A 288 10.46 -19.06 -11.78
CA ILE A 288 10.38 -18.57 -10.40
C ILE A 288 10.93 -19.62 -9.43
N LYS A 289 10.53 -20.88 -9.57
CA LYS A 289 10.99 -21.97 -8.71
C LYS A 289 12.50 -22.23 -8.86
N TRP A 290 13.00 -22.21 -10.09
CA TRP A 290 14.42 -22.39 -10.37
C TRP A 290 15.25 -21.26 -9.75
N LYS A 291 14.87 -19.99 -9.97
CA LYS A 291 15.58 -18.82 -9.44
C LYS A 291 15.62 -18.80 -7.90
N MET A 292 14.60 -19.31 -7.25
CA MET A 292 14.59 -19.42 -5.78
C MET A 292 15.49 -20.54 -5.26
N ARG A 293 15.61 -21.65 -5.99
CA ARG A 293 16.54 -22.74 -5.63
C ARG A 293 18.00 -22.30 -5.76
N THR A 294 18.34 -21.56 -6.82
CA THR A 294 19.71 -21.07 -7.04
C THR A 294 20.16 -19.97 -6.08
N LYS A 295 19.21 -19.15 -5.56
CA LYS A 295 19.52 -18.15 -4.52
C LYS A 295 19.61 -18.78 -3.12
N GLY A 296 18.87 -19.85 -2.83
CA GLY A 296 18.92 -20.56 -1.53
C GLY A 296 20.22 -21.36 -1.33
N GLY A 297 20.90 -21.76 -2.40
CA GLY A 297 22.18 -22.47 -2.33
C GLY A 297 23.41 -21.56 -2.08
N LYS A 298 23.24 -20.23 -2.02
CA LYS A 298 24.34 -19.27 -1.75
C LYS A 298 24.38 -18.75 -0.31
N VAL A 299 23.52 -19.26 0.58
CA VAL A 299 23.45 -18.85 2.00
C VAL A 299 23.95 -19.94 2.96
N SER A 300 24.45 -21.05 2.42
CA SER A 300 25.12 -22.11 3.20
C SER A 300 26.50 -22.37 2.62
N GLY A 301 27.41 -21.43 2.86
CA GLY A 301 28.82 -21.54 2.60
C GLY A 301 29.57 -20.52 3.45
#